data_3ee0922de9c316957d58caecd477da4d
#
_entry.id   3ee0922de9c316957d58caecd477da4d
#
_cell.length_a   1.000
_cell.length_b   1.000
_cell.length_c   1.000
_cell.angle_alpha   90.00
_cell.angle_beta   90.00
_cell.angle_gamma   90.00
#
_symmetry.space_group_name_H-M   'P 1'
#
loop_
_entity.id
_entity.type
_entity.pdbx_description
1 polymer ?
#
loop_
_entity_poly.entity_id
_entity_poly.type
_entity_poly.pdbx_seq_one_letter_code
_entity_poly.pdbx_strand_id
1 'polypeptide(L)'
;MNMNEYLWKSSDAASEMRLLVEGAITLYEEDAMSLQNLARDNQQPEAATAFDTIGTALYNLREHLRKLQVMQVAVTESKVSER
;
A
#
# COMPACT_ATOMS: atom_id res chain seq x y z
N MET A 1 24.70 1.83 10.42
CA MET A 1 23.52 0.95 10.64
C MET A 1 23.88 -0.47 10.29
N ASN A 2 23.69 -1.42 11.22
CA ASN A 2 23.93 -2.81 10.93
C ASN A 2 22.70 -3.47 10.26
N MET A 3 22.88 -4.70 9.78
CA MET A 3 21.83 -5.40 9.05
C MET A 3 20.58 -5.63 9.91
N ASN A 4 20.74 -6.00 11.17
CA ASN A 4 19.60 -6.24 12.06
C ASN A 4 18.78 -4.98 12.29
N GLU A 5 19.45 -3.86 12.51
CA GLU A 5 18.80 -2.58 12.69
C GLU A 5 18.05 -2.15 11.41
N TYR A 6 18.69 -2.33 10.25
CA TYR A 6 18.07 -2.05 8.97
C TYR A 6 16.79 -2.88 8.77
N LEU A 7 16.87 -4.19 9.02
CA LEU A 7 15.72 -5.09 8.84
C LEU A 7 14.58 -4.71 9.76
N TRP A 8 14.88 -4.41 11.01
CA TRP A 8 13.86 -4.03 11.98
C TRP A 8 13.18 -2.72 11.60
N LYS A 9 13.96 -1.69 11.28
CA LYS A 9 13.42 -0.39 10.89
C LYS A 9 12.65 -0.46 9.57
N SER A 10 13.16 -1.22 8.62
CA SER A 10 12.51 -1.43 7.33
C SER A 10 11.15 -2.12 7.48
N SER A 11 11.08 -3.15 8.30
CA SER A 11 9.84 -3.88 8.56
C SER A 11 8.82 -3.01 9.28
N ASP A 12 9.27 -2.23 10.26
CA ASP A 12 8.41 -1.33 11.03
C ASP A 12 7.84 -0.23 10.13
N ALA A 13 8.69 0.38 9.30
CA ALA A 13 8.26 1.39 8.34
C ALA A 13 7.24 0.82 7.34
N ALA A 14 7.49 -0.39 6.84
CA ALA A 14 6.56 -1.05 5.91
C ALA A 14 5.20 -1.31 6.58
N SER A 15 5.19 -1.74 7.85
CA SER A 15 3.96 -1.95 8.60
C SER A 15 3.16 -0.66 8.77
N GLU A 16 3.84 0.42 9.13
CA GLU A 16 3.18 1.73 9.29
C GLU A 16 2.60 2.23 7.98
N MET A 17 3.37 2.15 6.91
CA MET A 17 2.90 2.58 5.58
C MET A 17 1.72 1.71 5.12
N ARG A 18 1.76 0.42 5.41
CA ARG A 18 0.66 -0.47 5.05
C ARG A 18 -0.64 -0.09 5.75
N LEU A 19 -0.58 0.26 7.03
CA LEU A 19 -1.76 0.73 7.77
C LEU A 19 -2.33 2.00 7.15
N LEU A 20 -1.48 2.95 6.75
CA LEU A 20 -1.91 4.17 6.09
C LEU A 20 -2.55 3.89 4.74
N VAL A 21 -1.95 3.00 3.96
CA VAL A 21 -2.48 2.62 2.64
C VAL A 21 -3.81 1.88 2.78
N GLU A 22 -3.95 0.98 3.75
CA GLU A 22 -5.22 0.29 3.99
C GLU A 22 -6.34 1.26 4.36
N GLY A 23 -6.02 2.26 5.19
CA GLY A 23 -6.97 3.33 5.53
C GLY A 23 -7.36 4.15 4.30
N ALA A 24 -6.39 4.48 3.45
CA ALA A 24 -6.64 5.22 2.23
C ALA A 24 -7.48 4.41 1.24
N ILE A 25 -7.25 3.09 1.14
CA ILE A 25 -8.06 2.20 0.30
C ILE A 25 -9.50 2.17 0.78
N THR A 26 -9.71 2.08 2.10
CA THR A 26 -11.06 2.09 2.67
C THR A 26 -11.79 3.38 2.31
N LEU A 27 -11.14 4.53 2.46
CA LEU A 27 -11.72 5.82 2.06
C LEU A 27 -12.02 5.87 0.57
N TYR A 28 -11.13 5.34 -0.25
CA TYR A 28 -11.33 5.29 -1.69
C TYR A 28 -12.57 4.45 -2.03
N GLU A 29 -12.70 3.28 -1.44
CA GLU A 29 -13.83 2.37 -1.72
C GLU A 29 -15.16 2.95 -1.24
N GLU A 30 -15.16 3.63 -0.10
CA GLU A 30 -16.40 4.21 0.46
C GLU A 30 -16.84 5.47 -0.27
N ASP A 31 -15.91 6.36 -0.60
CA ASP A 31 -16.23 7.69 -1.07
C ASP A 31 -15.81 7.94 -2.53
N ALA A 32 -14.54 7.67 -2.85
CA ALA A 32 -13.99 8.08 -4.14
C ALA A 32 -14.57 7.29 -5.31
N MET A 33 -14.94 6.03 -5.11
CA MET A 33 -15.58 5.25 -6.18
C MET A 33 -16.92 5.83 -6.56
N SER A 34 -17.70 6.28 -5.58
CA SER A 34 -18.97 6.96 -5.83
C SER A 34 -18.76 8.28 -6.56
N LEU A 35 -17.74 9.04 -6.15
CA LEU A 35 -17.40 10.31 -6.80
C LEU A 35 -16.91 10.08 -8.22
N GLN A 36 -16.21 8.99 -8.49
CA GLN A 36 -15.77 8.63 -9.83
C GLN A 36 -16.99 8.44 -10.76
N ASN A 37 -18.00 7.71 -10.28
CA ASN A 37 -19.24 7.49 -11.04
C ASN A 37 -19.99 8.79 -11.26
N LEU A 38 -20.09 9.63 -10.24
CA LEU A 38 -20.73 10.95 -10.35
C LEU A 38 -19.97 11.84 -11.34
N ALA A 39 -18.64 11.77 -11.36
CA ALA A 39 -17.85 12.53 -12.32
C ALA A 39 -18.17 12.13 -13.76
N ARG A 40 -18.30 10.82 -14.02
CA ARG A 40 -18.70 10.35 -15.35
C ARG A 40 -20.08 10.83 -15.74
N ASP A 41 -21.05 10.74 -14.81
CA ASP A 41 -22.43 11.14 -15.06
C ASP A 41 -22.56 12.64 -15.30
N ASN A 42 -21.65 13.43 -14.73
CA ASN A 42 -21.65 14.89 -14.87
C ASN A 42 -20.64 15.39 -15.90
N GLN A 43 -20.20 14.51 -16.80
CA GLN A 43 -19.32 14.85 -17.91
C GLN A 43 -17.98 15.43 -17.44
N GLN A 44 -17.41 14.82 -16.39
CA GLN A 44 -16.09 15.17 -15.86
C GLN A 44 -15.12 13.99 -16.07
N PRO A 45 -14.76 13.68 -17.34
CA PRO A 45 -13.97 12.47 -17.62
C PRO A 45 -12.55 12.51 -17.03
N GLU A 46 -11.94 13.69 -16.95
CA GLU A 46 -10.60 13.82 -16.38
C GLU A 46 -10.61 13.52 -14.88
N ALA A 47 -11.64 13.98 -14.18
CA ALA A 47 -11.80 13.69 -12.75
C ALA A 47 -12.05 12.19 -12.52
N ALA A 48 -12.88 11.56 -13.35
CA ALA A 48 -13.14 10.14 -13.27
C ALA A 48 -11.85 9.34 -13.47
N THR A 49 -11.04 9.71 -14.45
CA THR A 49 -9.76 9.07 -14.72
C THR A 49 -8.80 9.24 -13.53
N ALA A 50 -8.78 10.44 -12.93
CA ALA A 50 -7.94 10.71 -11.76
C ALA A 50 -8.30 9.80 -10.58
N PHE A 51 -9.59 9.63 -10.28
CA PHE A 51 -10.04 8.72 -9.23
C PHE A 51 -9.62 7.27 -9.52
N ASP A 52 -9.77 6.83 -10.76
CA ASP A 52 -9.37 5.48 -11.16
C ASP A 52 -7.86 5.26 -10.97
N THR A 53 -7.06 6.25 -11.38
CA THR A 53 -5.61 6.21 -11.23
C THR A 53 -5.19 6.14 -9.76
N ILE A 54 -5.86 6.91 -8.89
CA ILE A 54 -5.61 6.88 -7.44
C ILE A 54 -5.88 5.48 -6.88
N GLY A 55 -7.01 4.88 -7.23
CA GLY A 55 -7.36 3.55 -6.77
C GLY A 55 -6.34 2.51 -7.19
N THR A 56 -5.94 2.53 -8.47
CA THR A 56 -4.94 1.61 -8.99
C THR A 56 -3.60 1.77 -8.26
N ALA A 57 -3.18 3.01 -8.01
CA ALA A 57 -1.94 3.30 -7.29
C ALA A 57 -1.99 2.77 -5.85
N LEU A 58 -3.12 2.95 -5.16
CA LEU A 58 -3.29 2.47 -3.79
C LEU A 58 -3.20 0.95 -3.70
N TYR A 59 -3.87 0.23 -4.60
CA TYR A 59 -3.83 -1.23 -4.63
C TYR A 59 -2.43 -1.74 -4.95
N ASN A 60 -1.73 -1.08 -5.88
CA ASN A 60 -0.35 -1.43 -6.21
C ASN A 60 0.60 -1.20 -5.04
N LEU A 61 0.44 -0.08 -4.32
CA LEU A 61 1.24 0.21 -3.13
C LEU A 61 1.04 -0.84 -2.05
N ARG A 62 -0.21 -1.24 -1.80
CA ARG A 62 -0.51 -2.28 -0.82
C ARG A 62 0.22 -3.58 -1.17
N GLU A 63 0.20 -3.97 -2.44
CA GLU A 63 0.83 -5.20 -2.88
C GLU A 63 2.35 -5.13 -2.73
N HIS A 64 2.97 -4.01 -3.08
CA HIS A 64 4.40 -3.82 -2.91
C HIS A 64 4.82 -3.85 -1.45
N LEU A 65 4.05 -3.23 -0.57
CA LEU A 65 4.33 -3.24 0.87
C LEU A 65 4.21 -4.63 1.45
N ARG A 66 3.21 -5.40 1.00
CA ARG A 66 3.03 -6.79 1.43
C ARG A 66 4.23 -7.64 1.01
N LYS A 67 4.69 -7.50 -0.22
CA LYS A 67 5.86 -8.22 -0.72
C LYS A 67 7.11 -7.88 0.08
N LEU A 68 7.30 -6.61 0.40
CA LEU A 68 8.43 -6.17 1.20
C LEU A 68 8.41 -6.82 2.58
N GLN A 69 7.27 -6.87 3.25
CA GLN A 69 7.14 -7.50 4.57
C GLN A 69 7.48 -8.99 4.51
N VAL A 70 6.99 -9.69 3.48
CA VAL A 70 7.29 -11.12 3.30
C VAL A 70 8.80 -11.35 3.12
N MET A 71 9.45 -10.50 2.32
CA MET A 71 10.90 -10.59 2.12
C MET A 71 11.67 -10.38 3.43
N GLN A 72 11.25 -9.40 4.23
CA GLN A 72 11.91 -9.11 5.51
C GLN A 72 11.74 -10.27 6.50
N VAL A 73 10.55 -10.85 6.59
CA VAL A 73 10.29 -12.00 7.45
C VAL A 73 11.14 -13.19 7.02
N ALA A 74 11.22 -13.48 5.72
CA ALA A 74 12.02 -14.59 5.20
C ALA A 74 13.50 -14.44 5.55
N VAL A 75 14.06 -13.23 5.42
CA VAL A 75 15.46 -12.98 5.80
C VAL A 75 15.67 -13.17 7.29
N THR A 76 14.75 -12.69 8.12
CA THR A 76 14.84 -12.85 9.57
C THR A 76 14.79 -14.32 9.97
N GLU A 77 13.87 -15.10 9.39
CA GLU A 77 13.75 -16.54 9.67
C GLU A 77 14.99 -17.29 9.24
N SER A 78 15.54 -16.98 8.06
CA SER A 78 16.77 -17.59 7.57
C SER A 78 17.95 -17.36 8.53
N LYS A 79 18.07 -16.16 9.07
CA LYS A 79 19.12 -15.83 10.06
C LYS A 79 18.95 -16.62 11.35
N VAL A 80 17.74 -16.77 11.83
CA VAL A 80 17.47 -17.54 13.04
C VAL A 80 17.78 -19.02 12.82
N SER A 81 17.47 -19.55 11.64
CA SER A 81 17.74 -20.96 11.29
C SER A 81 19.21 -21.30 11.25
N GLU A 82 20.08 -20.35 10.99
CA GLU A 82 21.52 -20.55 10.91
C GLU A 82 22.19 -20.72 12.26
N ARG A 83 21.49 -20.51 13.35
CA ARG A 83 22.00 -20.76 14.70
C ARG A 83 21.81 -22.22 15.09
#